data_7356dd65099f0fba159a7c48f4143e82
#
_entry.id   7356dd65099f0fba159a7c48f4143e82
#
_cell.length_a   1.000
_cell.length_b   1.000
_cell.length_c   1.000
_cell.angle_alpha   90.00
_cell.angle_beta   90.00
_cell.angle_gamma   90.00
#
_symmetry.space_group_name_H-M   'P 1'
#
loop_
_entity.id
_entity.type
_entity.pdbx_description
1 polymer ?
#
loop_
_entity_poly.entity_id
_entity_poly.type
_entity_poly.pdbx_seq_one_letter_code
_entity_poly.pdbx_strand_id
1 'polypeptide(L)'
;MTEHDHEKELRKLVEGQRFMLFTTLDESRALVSRPMTVQAVEDWVVRFIAQDDNAVTRQADGQQVNLGVMDGSTYISLSGVGRVERDVAKKRELWDRLTEAYAGDAEDPANIILEVVVSSGEYWQGGNPVGSIIGLARAVLTGRRPENGEHGTAQL
;
A
#
# COMPACT_ATOMS: atom_id res chain seq x y z
N MET A 1 -7.87 20.12 -9.97
CA MET A 1 -7.08 18.94 -10.42
C MET A 1 -8.01 17.95 -11.09
N THR A 2 -7.58 17.36 -12.20
CA THR A 2 -8.32 16.30 -12.89
C THR A 2 -8.09 14.96 -12.22
N GLU A 3 -8.92 13.95 -12.53
CA GLU A 3 -8.71 12.57 -12.09
C GLU A 3 -7.33 12.04 -12.51
N HIS A 4 -6.89 12.38 -13.71
CA HIS A 4 -5.56 12.03 -14.22
C HIS A 4 -4.42 12.67 -13.41
N ASP A 5 -4.61 13.90 -12.92
CA ASP A 5 -3.62 14.55 -12.05
C ASP A 5 -3.56 13.85 -10.69
N HIS A 6 -4.69 13.45 -10.14
CA HIS A 6 -4.76 12.67 -8.91
C HIS A 6 -4.11 11.30 -9.06
N GLU A 7 -4.32 10.62 -10.19
CA GLU A 7 -3.65 9.34 -10.49
C GLU A 7 -2.12 9.49 -10.51
N LYS A 8 -1.61 10.52 -11.17
CA LYS A 8 -0.16 10.79 -11.23
C LYS A 8 0.42 11.06 -9.85
N GLU A 9 -0.24 11.86 -9.05
CA GLU A 9 0.22 12.17 -7.70
C GLU A 9 0.19 10.92 -6.82
N LEU A 10 -0.89 10.15 -6.88
CA LEU A 10 -1.00 8.90 -6.15
C LEU A 10 0.11 7.91 -6.55
N ARG A 11 0.38 7.75 -7.84
CA ARG A 11 1.45 6.89 -8.34
C ARG A 11 2.81 7.28 -7.75
N LYS A 12 3.14 8.55 -7.78
CA LYS A 12 4.38 9.09 -7.23
C LYS A 12 4.50 8.80 -5.73
N LEU A 13 3.43 8.98 -4.98
CA LEU A 13 3.40 8.71 -3.55
C LEU A 13 3.58 7.22 -3.25
N VAL A 14 2.93 6.35 -4.01
CA VAL A 14 2.99 4.88 -3.84
C VAL A 14 4.37 4.33 -4.18
N GLU A 15 4.98 4.79 -5.27
CA GLU A 15 6.30 4.34 -5.71
C GLU A 15 7.41 4.66 -4.68
N GLY A 16 7.21 5.64 -3.83
CA GLY A 16 8.15 6.01 -2.77
C GLY A 16 8.06 5.14 -1.51
N GLN A 17 7.09 4.26 -1.40
CA GLN A 17 6.83 3.51 -0.16
C GLN A 17 7.60 2.21 -0.08
N ARG A 18 8.26 1.97 1.05
CA ARG A 18 8.99 0.72 1.35
C ARG A 18 8.16 -0.28 2.12
N PHE A 19 7.18 0.18 2.89
CA PHE A 19 6.31 -0.63 3.73
C PHE A 19 4.87 -0.22 3.52
N MET A 20 3.98 -1.19 3.54
CA MET A 20 2.54 -0.96 3.54
C MET A 20 1.88 -1.87 4.57
N LEU A 21 0.80 -1.39 5.17
CA LEU A 21 -0.12 -2.22 5.95
C LEU A 21 -0.98 -3.01 4.96
N PHE A 22 -0.84 -4.32 4.99
CA PHE A 22 -1.59 -5.23 4.15
C PHE A 22 -2.77 -5.77 4.94
N THR A 23 -3.99 -5.42 4.52
CA THR A 23 -5.22 -5.77 5.23
C THR A 23 -6.00 -6.82 4.46
N THR A 24 -6.35 -7.90 5.14
CA THR A 24 -7.15 -9.00 4.62
C THR A 24 -8.33 -9.31 5.56
N LEU A 25 -9.29 -10.08 5.05
CA LEU A 25 -10.31 -10.74 5.87
C LEU A 25 -9.80 -12.12 6.26
N ASP A 26 -9.85 -12.44 7.55
CA ASP A 26 -9.56 -13.79 8.04
C ASP A 26 -10.78 -14.73 7.94
N GLU A 27 -10.63 -15.96 8.40
CA GLU A 27 -11.69 -16.97 8.34
C GLU A 27 -12.90 -16.60 9.23
N SER A 28 -12.69 -15.78 10.27
CA SER A 28 -13.77 -15.25 11.11
C SER A 28 -14.42 -13.97 10.56
N ARG A 29 -13.98 -13.51 9.37
CA ARG A 29 -14.36 -12.25 8.73
C ARG A 29 -13.90 -11.00 9.48
N ALA A 30 -12.87 -11.13 10.30
CA ALA A 30 -12.19 -9.99 10.89
C ALA A 30 -11.20 -9.37 9.89
N LEU A 31 -11.11 -8.05 9.86
CA LEU A 31 -10.10 -7.32 9.12
C LEU A 31 -8.80 -7.35 9.91
N VAL A 32 -7.76 -7.90 9.32
CA VAL A 32 -6.43 -8.02 9.93
C VAL A 32 -5.41 -7.29 9.08
N SER A 33 -4.66 -6.38 9.69
CA SER A 33 -3.59 -5.62 9.04
C SER A 33 -2.23 -6.05 9.55
N ARG A 34 -1.26 -6.16 8.66
CA ARG A 34 0.14 -6.46 9.00
C ARG A 34 1.08 -5.65 8.13
N PRO A 35 2.22 -5.19 8.66
CA PRO A 35 3.19 -4.50 7.83
C PRO A 35 3.88 -5.49 6.89
N MET A 36 4.03 -5.09 5.63
CA MET A 36 4.77 -5.87 4.63
C MET A 36 5.70 -4.98 3.83
N THR A 37 6.88 -5.50 3.51
CA THR A 37 7.86 -4.80 2.69
C THR A 37 7.46 -4.84 1.22
N VAL A 38 7.39 -3.67 0.62
CA VAL A 38 7.14 -3.52 -0.83
C VAL A 38 8.40 -3.89 -1.60
N GLN A 39 8.31 -4.85 -2.51
CA GLN A 39 9.42 -5.25 -3.37
C GLN A 39 9.43 -4.48 -4.68
N ALA A 40 8.27 -4.25 -5.26
CA ALA A 40 8.13 -3.49 -6.49
C ALA A 40 6.72 -2.91 -6.63
N VAL A 41 6.63 -1.81 -7.35
CA VAL A 41 5.36 -1.24 -7.82
C VAL A 41 5.52 -1.02 -9.32
N GLU A 42 4.69 -1.67 -10.11
CA GLU A 42 4.76 -1.60 -11.58
C GLU A 42 3.35 -1.71 -12.16
N ASP A 43 2.94 -0.72 -12.94
CA ASP A 43 1.63 -0.68 -13.61
C ASP A 43 0.43 -0.99 -12.68
N TRP A 44 0.43 -0.38 -11.50
CA TRP A 44 -0.58 -0.58 -10.46
C TRP A 44 -0.67 -2.02 -9.92
N VAL A 45 0.43 -2.75 -10.05
CA VAL A 45 0.64 -4.02 -9.35
C VAL A 45 1.70 -3.80 -8.29
N VAL A 46 1.33 -4.01 -7.03
CA VAL A 46 2.24 -3.95 -5.88
C VAL A 46 2.66 -5.37 -5.54
N ARG A 47 3.97 -5.60 -5.44
CA ARG A 47 4.54 -6.93 -5.22
C ARG A 47 5.23 -7.04 -3.88
N PHE A 48 4.96 -8.15 -3.21
CA PHE A 48 5.53 -8.54 -1.91
C PHE A 48 6.09 -9.95 -2.01
N ILE A 49 7.04 -10.28 -1.14
CA ILE A 49 7.46 -11.67 -0.93
C ILE A 49 6.78 -12.20 0.33
N ALA A 50 6.16 -13.35 0.22
CA ALA A 50 5.48 -14.02 1.33
C ALA A 50 5.76 -15.52 1.32
N GLN A 51 5.42 -16.21 2.42
CA GLN A 51 5.47 -17.66 2.49
C GLN A 51 4.16 -18.25 1.99
N ASP A 52 4.25 -19.35 1.26
CA ASP A 52 3.09 -20.03 0.66
C ASP A 52 2.04 -20.47 1.70
N ASP A 53 2.51 -20.91 2.86
CA ASP A 53 1.67 -21.39 3.97
C ASP A 53 1.24 -20.27 4.95
N ASN A 54 1.64 -19.04 4.71
CA ASN A 54 1.28 -17.92 5.58
C ASN A 54 -0.21 -17.57 5.44
N ALA A 55 -0.82 -17.16 6.55
CA ALA A 55 -2.22 -16.74 6.58
C ALA A 55 -2.52 -15.60 5.57
N VAL A 56 -1.62 -14.63 5.44
CA VAL A 56 -1.80 -13.52 4.49
C VAL A 56 -1.91 -14.02 3.05
N THR A 57 -1.11 -15.00 2.66
CA THR A 57 -1.15 -15.58 1.32
C THR A 57 -2.49 -16.24 1.03
N ARG A 58 -2.99 -17.07 1.95
CA ARG A 58 -4.30 -17.73 1.81
C ARG A 58 -5.46 -16.73 1.78
N GLN A 59 -5.40 -15.71 2.62
CA GLN A 59 -6.47 -14.72 2.75
C GLN A 59 -6.51 -13.72 1.59
N ALA A 60 -5.37 -13.50 0.94
CA ALA A 60 -5.25 -12.51 -0.14
C ALA A 60 -5.52 -13.12 -1.53
N ASP A 61 -5.19 -14.39 -1.75
CA ASP A 61 -5.24 -15.01 -3.08
C ASP A 61 -6.67 -15.04 -3.63
N GLY A 62 -6.89 -14.30 -4.73
CA GLY A 62 -8.20 -14.16 -5.36
C GLY A 62 -9.20 -13.30 -4.57
N GLN A 63 -8.77 -12.61 -3.53
CA GLN A 63 -9.64 -11.87 -2.61
C GLN A 63 -9.39 -10.36 -2.66
N GLN A 64 -10.38 -9.59 -2.28
CA GLN A 64 -10.25 -8.17 -2.04
C GLN A 64 -9.33 -7.91 -0.84
N VAL A 65 -8.39 -7.00 -1.02
CA VAL A 65 -7.43 -6.58 0.01
C VAL A 65 -7.28 -5.06 0.00
N ASN A 66 -6.72 -4.53 1.07
CA ASN A 66 -6.37 -3.11 1.15
C ASN A 66 -4.90 -2.96 1.54
N LEU A 67 -4.24 -2.00 0.90
CA LEU A 67 -2.90 -1.56 1.23
C LEU A 67 -2.98 -0.15 1.79
N GLY A 68 -2.51 0.03 3.02
CA GLY A 68 -2.52 1.31 3.70
C GLY A 68 -1.11 1.83 3.95
N VAL A 69 -0.94 3.15 3.85
CA VAL A 69 0.32 3.83 4.17
C VAL A 69 0.04 5.02 5.08
N MET A 70 0.90 5.18 6.06
CA MET A 70 0.97 6.38 6.88
C MET A 70 2.44 6.80 6.95
N ASP A 71 2.77 7.87 6.26
CA ASP A 71 4.14 8.39 6.17
C ASP A 71 4.13 9.90 6.42
N GLY A 72 4.54 10.30 7.62
CA GLY A 72 4.43 11.68 8.06
C GLY A 72 2.98 12.18 8.01
N SER A 73 2.71 13.15 7.19
CA SER A 73 1.37 13.71 6.96
C SER A 73 0.68 13.15 5.70
N THR A 74 1.27 12.14 5.09
CA THR A 74 0.72 11.47 3.90
C THR A 74 0.05 10.16 4.31
N TYR A 75 -1.18 9.98 3.85
CA TYR A 75 -1.97 8.76 4.06
C TYR A 75 -2.41 8.25 2.71
N ILE A 76 -2.30 6.94 2.50
CA ILE A 76 -2.69 6.29 1.25
C ILE A 76 -3.54 5.06 1.58
N SER A 77 -4.60 4.87 0.82
CA SER A 77 -5.41 3.65 0.84
C SER A 77 -5.56 3.14 -0.59
N LEU A 78 -5.10 1.93 -0.85
CA LEU A 78 -5.25 1.26 -2.13
C LEU A 78 -6.13 0.03 -1.96
N SER A 79 -7.10 -0.13 -2.82
CA SER A 79 -7.95 -1.32 -2.87
C SER A 79 -7.65 -2.13 -4.12
N GLY A 80 -7.61 -3.43 -3.98
CA GLY A 80 -7.31 -4.31 -5.10
C GLY A 80 -7.57 -5.77 -4.79
N VAL A 81 -7.13 -6.64 -5.69
CA VAL A 81 -7.26 -8.09 -5.57
C VAL A 81 -5.88 -8.71 -5.45
N GLY A 82 -5.70 -9.55 -4.45
CA GLY A 82 -4.49 -10.33 -4.26
C GLY A 82 -4.40 -11.49 -5.26
N ARG A 83 -3.18 -11.84 -5.64
CA ARG A 83 -2.92 -13.05 -6.42
C ARG A 83 -1.53 -13.59 -6.11
N VAL A 84 -1.37 -14.90 -6.14
CA VAL A 84 -0.09 -15.58 -5.93
C VAL A 84 0.61 -15.78 -7.27
N GLU A 85 1.88 -15.38 -7.35
CA GLU A 85 2.76 -15.63 -8.49
C GLU A 85 3.93 -16.49 -8.04
N ARG A 86 4.18 -17.61 -8.75
CA ARG A 86 5.19 -18.61 -8.40
C ARG A 86 6.36 -18.69 -9.37
N ASP A 87 6.36 -17.90 -10.42
CA ASP A 87 7.41 -17.91 -11.44
C ASP A 87 8.78 -17.61 -10.82
N VAL A 88 9.72 -18.54 -10.97
CA VAL A 88 11.07 -18.44 -10.38
C VAL A 88 11.86 -17.29 -10.98
N ALA A 89 11.73 -17.05 -12.28
CA ALA A 89 12.42 -15.93 -12.94
C ALA A 89 11.96 -14.58 -12.39
N LYS A 90 10.66 -14.42 -12.19
CA LYS A 90 10.10 -13.21 -11.55
C LYS A 90 10.54 -13.06 -10.10
N LYS A 91 10.59 -14.16 -9.35
CA LYS A 91 11.12 -14.13 -7.97
C LYS A 91 12.58 -13.66 -7.95
N ARG A 92 13.44 -14.17 -8.82
CA ARG A 92 14.85 -13.75 -8.90
C ARG A 92 15.00 -12.27 -9.18
N GLU A 93 14.19 -11.70 -10.05
CA GLU A 93 14.22 -10.26 -10.37
C GLU A 93 13.90 -9.39 -9.15
N LEU A 94 13.04 -9.87 -8.26
CA LEU A 94 12.63 -9.14 -7.05
C LEU A 94 13.57 -9.40 -5.87
N TRP A 95 14.46 -10.40 -5.96
CA TRP A 95 15.29 -10.85 -4.85
C TRP A 95 16.49 -9.91 -4.64
N ASP A 96 16.59 -9.35 -3.45
CA ASP A 96 17.71 -8.55 -3.01
C ASP A 96 18.32 -9.12 -1.72
N ARG A 97 19.37 -8.47 -1.19
CA ARG A 97 20.04 -8.92 0.04
C ARG A 97 19.14 -8.93 1.26
N LEU A 98 18.22 -7.98 1.35
CA LEU A 98 17.28 -7.94 2.48
C LEU A 98 16.29 -9.10 2.38
N THR A 99 15.78 -9.36 1.19
CA THR A 99 14.89 -10.49 0.92
C THR A 99 15.57 -11.81 1.23
N GLU A 100 16.81 -12.00 0.81
CA GLU A 100 17.60 -13.19 1.11
C GLU A 100 17.78 -13.40 2.63
N ALA A 101 17.98 -12.30 3.37
CA ALA A 101 18.19 -12.37 4.81
C ALA A 101 16.96 -12.88 5.58
N TYR A 102 15.74 -12.52 5.16
CA TYR A 102 14.53 -12.91 5.88
C TYR A 102 13.76 -14.07 5.23
N ALA A 103 13.86 -14.27 3.94
CA ALA A 103 13.12 -15.31 3.22
C ALA A 103 14.00 -16.46 2.69
N GLY A 104 15.31 -16.28 2.65
CA GLY A 104 16.25 -17.28 2.13
C GLY A 104 16.32 -17.28 0.62
N ASP A 105 16.16 -18.45 -0.01
CA ASP A 105 16.40 -18.65 -1.43
C ASP A 105 15.17 -18.35 -2.30
N ALA A 106 15.36 -17.59 -3.37
CA ALA A 106 14.34 -17.34 -4.38
C ALA A 106 13.81 -18.62 -5.06
N GLU A 107 14.64 -19.65 -5.13
CA GLU A 107 14.30 -20.95 -5.73
C GLU A 107 13.41 -21.80 -4.82
N ASP A 108 13.35 -21.49 -3.53
CA ASP A 108 12.51 -22.24 -2.58
C ASP A 108 11.02 -22.05 -2.96
N PRO A 109 10.27 -23.11 -3.27
CA PRO A 109 8.87 -23.03 -3.63
C PRO A 109 7.98 -22.53 -2.49
N ALA A 110 8.45 -22.56 -1.24
CA ALA A 110 7.75 -21.97 -0.11
C ALA A 110 7.71 -20.43 -0.19
N ASN A 111 8.64 -19.80 -0.90
CA ASN A 111 8.66 -18.38 -1.17
C ASN A 111 7.85 -18.08 -2.44
N ILE A 112 6.86 -17.20 -2.29
CA ILE A 112 5.99 -16.76 -3.40
C ILE A 112 6.01 -15.25 -3.53
N ILE A 113 5.63 -14.76 -4.69
CA ILE A 113 5.29 -13.36 -4.88
C ILE A 113 3.79 -13.22 -4.59
N LEU A 114 3.46 -12.34 -3.66
CA LEU A 114 2.08 -11.92 -3.44
C LEU A 114 1.88 -10.58 -4.16
N GLU A 115 1.07 -10.60 -5.20
CA GLU A 115 0.76 -9.42 -5.99
C GLU A 115 -0.60 -8.85 -5.58
N VAL A 116 -0.71 -7.54 -5.54
CA VAL A 116 -1.99 -6.84 -5.43
C VAL A 116 -2.19 -6.03 -6.70
N VAL A 117 -3.22 -6.41 -7.47
CA VAL A 117 -3.66 -5.66 -8.64
C VAL A 117 -4.60 -4.57 -8.14
N VAL A 118 -4.10 -3.35 -8.10
CA VAL A 118 -4.80 -2.19 -7.55
C VAL A 118 -5.87 -1.71 -8.53
N SER A 119 -7.09 -1.53 -8.05
CA SER A 119 -8.23 -1.07 -8.84
C SER A 119 -8.69 0.35 -8.49
N SER A 120 -8.40 0.80 -7.28
CA SER A 120 -8.72 2.16 -6.85
C SER A 120 -7.80 2.60 -5.73
N GLY A 121 -7.66 3.90 -5.55
CA GLY A 121 -6.84 4.47 -4.50
C GLY A 121 -7.31 5.84 -4.06
N GLU A 122 -7.00 6.15 -2.82
CA GLU A 122 -7.19 7.46 -2.22
C GLU A 122 -5.92 7.89 -1.51
N TYR A 123 -5.68 9.18 -1.49
CA TYR A 123 -4.59 9.77 -0.72
C TYR A 123 -5.02 11.06 -0.03
N TRP A 124 -4.38 11.33 1.08
CA TRP A 124 -4.51 12.56 1.84
C TRP A 124 -3.11 13.07 2.15
N GLN A 125 -2.82 14.28 1.75
CA GLN A 125 -1.59 14.96 2.11
C GLN A 125 -1.91 16.11 3.07
N GLY A 126 -1.37 16.01 4.28
CA GLY A 126 -1.39 17.12 5.22
C GLY A 126 -0.46 18.22 4.76
N GLY A 127 -0.81 19.47 5.06
CA GLY A 127 0.09 20.60 4.91
C GLY A 127 1.25 20.55 5.92
N ASN A 128 2.13 21.54 5.87
CA ASN A 128 3.18 21.73 6.86
C ASN A 128 2.60 21.61 8.29
N PRO A 129 3.21 20.80 9.20
CA PRO A 129 2.73 20.62 10.57
C PRO A 129 2.46 21.95 11.32
N VAL A 130 3.28 22.96 11.07
CA VAL A 130 3.08 24.33 11.61
C VAL A 130 1.83 24.97 11.03
N GLY A 131 1.61 24.83 9.72
CA GLY A 131 0.41 25.31 9.05
C GLY A 131 -0.87 24.63 9.54
N SER A 132 -0.78 23.32 9.84
CA SER A 132 -1.90 22.54 10.39
C SER A 132 -2.30 23.02 11.80
N ILE A 133 -1.32 23.33 12.65
CA ILE A 133 -1.58 23.87 14.01
C ILE A 133 -2.21 25.27 13.91
N ILE A 134 -1.70 26.13 13.03
CA ILE A 134 -2.26 27.47 12.80
C ILE A 134 -3.67 27.37 12.21
N GLY A 135 -3.88 26.45 11.26
CA GLY A 135 -5.19 26.21 10.66
C GLY A 135 -6.22 25.72 11.68
N LEU A 136 -5.82 24.82 12.59
CA LEU A 136 -6.68 24.33 13.66
C LEU A 136 -7.03 25.47 14.66
N ALA A 137 -6.04 26.25 15.07
CA ALA A 137 -6.27 27.40 15.94
C ALA A 137 -7.23 28.41 15.31
N ARG A 138 -7.05 28.68 14.00
CA ARG A 138 -7.93 29.57 13.23
C ARG A 138 -9.35 29.01 13.11
N ALA A 139 -9.48 27.69 12.90
CA ALA A 139 -10.78 27.00 12.84
C ALA A 139 -11.54 27.09 14.15
N VAL A 140 -10.86 26.93 15.29
CA VAL A 140 -11.44 27.09 16.63
C VAL A 140 -11.92 28.54 16.84
N LEU A 141 -11.15 29.53 16.42
CA LEU A 141 -11.48 30.95 16.61
C LEU A 141 -12.57 31.45 15.64
N THR A 142 -12.65 30.90 14.43
CA THR A 142 -13.57 31.39 13.38
C THR A 142 -14.75 30.46 13.12
N GLY A 143 -14.76 29.26 13.68
CA GLY A 143 -15.78 28.24 13.41
C GLY A 143 -15.72 27.65 11.98
N ARG A 144 -14.68 27.96 11.23
CA ARG A 144 -14.47 27.44 9.87
C ARG A 144 -13.56 26.22 9.91
N ARG A 145 -13.85 25.22 9.05
CA ARG A 145 -13.00 24.04 8.91
C ARG A 145 -11.60 24.44 8.40
N PRO A 146 -10.52 23.80 8.90
CA PRO A 146 -9.19 24.00 8.34
C PRO A 146 -9.15 23.54 6.87
N GLU A 147 -8.61 24.38 6.00
CA GLU A 147 -8.39 24.06 4.58
C GLU A 147 -6.97 23.50 4.35
N ASN A 148 -6.49 22.63 5.22
CA ASN A 148 -5.13 22.13 5.14
C ASN A 148 -5.12 20.68 4.66
N GLY A 149 -4.65 20.46 3.44
CA GLY A 149 -4.34 19.16 2.89
C GLY A 149 -4.96 18.90 1.54
N GLU A 150 -4.30 18.05 0.76
CA GLU A 150 -4.81 17.56 -0.51
C GLU A 150 -5.40 16.16 -0.29
N HIS A 151 -6.57 15.95 -0.85
CA HIS A 151 -7.25 14.67 -0.92
C HIS A 151 -7.56 14.38 -2.38
N GLY A 152 -7.24 13.19 -2.82
CA GLY A 152 -7.55 12.74 -4.16
C GLY A 152 -7.98 11.28 -4.19
N THR A 153 -8.84 10.96 -5.14
CA THR A 153 -9.29 9.59 -5.43
C THR A 153 -9.01 9.27 -6.89
N ALA A 154 -8.72 8.02 -7.17
CA ALA A 154 -8.55 7.52 -8.53
C ALA A 154 -9.17 6.13 -8.69
N GLN A 155 -9.87 5.93 -9.80
CA GLN A 155 -10.19 4.61 -10.32
C GLN A 155 -9.09 4.22 -11.30
N LEU A 156 -8.54 3.06 -11.14
CA LEU A 156 -7.31 2.62 -11.80
C LEU A 156 -7.54 1.46 -12.76
#